data_53034045351d5650a83769be32baea8b
#
_entry.id   53034045351d5650a83769be32baea8b
#
_cell.length_a   1.000
_cell.length_b   1.000
_cell.length_c   1.000
_cell.angle_alpha   90.00
_cell.angle_beta   90.00
_cell.angle_gamma   90.00
#
_symmetry.space_group_name_H-M   'P 1'
#
loop_
_entity.id
_entity.type
_entity.pdbx_description
1 polymer ?
#
loop_
_entity_poly.entity_id
_entity_poly.type
_entity_poly.pdbx_seq_one_letter_code
_entity_poly.pdbx_strand_id
1 'polypeptide(L)'
;MMQESGGKESDPMQASESGYNTKYPRVPNGITDPEYSIEVETHTFSDCLKKAKVKDSSDTECIYLALQGYNYGSGYIEWAIRNFGGYSKHNAQQFSDNKKQELNVSGYGDPSYIDHVMRYVGITFRGGANPNFNNLEALVTKNPYAQARLYGQCTWLAWGRFYELYGYDPGFSGDGRSCVKKLVAAHPDKFERSSSPKSRCSILCYWT
;
A
#
# COMPACT_ATOMS: atom_id res chain seq x y z
N MET A 1 -6.70 1.56 -4.94
CA MET A 1 -7.98 1.24 -4.25
C MET A 1 -8.17 2.08 -2.99
N MET A 2 -7.50 1.80 -1.86
CA MET A 2 -7.74 2.56 -0.61
C MET A 2 -7.42 4.05 -0.74
N GLN A 3 -6.36 4.40 -1.46
CA GLN A 3 -6.00 5.80 -1.72
C GLN A 3 -6.94 6.46 -2.74
N GLU A 4 -7.45 5.71 -3.69
CA GLU A 4 -8.29 6.25 -4.78
C GLU A 4 -9.73 6.55 -4.33
N SER A 5 -10.40 5.55 -3.77
CA SER A 5 -11.83 5.64 -3.44
C SER A 5 -12.20 5.22 -2.02
N GLY A 6 -11.20 4.84 -1.20
CA GLY A 6 -11.46 4.18 0.08
C GLY A 6 -12.00 2.76 -0.05
N GLY A 7 -12.02 2.21 -1.27
CA GLY A 7 -12.44 0.84 -1.58
C GLY A 7 -13.95 0.58 -1.44
N LYS A 8 -14.77 1.62 -1.43
CA LYS A 8 -16.24 1.52 -1.23
C LYS A 8 -17.05 1.72 -2.50
N GLU A 9 -16.45 2.31 -3.52
CA GLU A 9 -17.12 2.63 -4.78
C GLU A 9 -17.20 1.40 -5.70
N SER A 10 -18.13 1.42 -6.66
CA SER A 10 -18.21 0.41 -7.71
C SER A 10 -17.02 0.45 -8.68
N ASP A 11 -16.40 1.62 -8.83
CA ASP A 11 -15.10 1.82 -9.50
C ASP A 11 -14.01 2.11 -8.45
N PRO A 12 -13.54 1.09 -7.70
CA PRO A 12 -12.67 1.29 -6.54
C PRO A 12 -11.27 1.80 -6.91
N MET A 13 -10.90 1.67 -8.17
CA MET A 13 -9.61 2.17 -8.69
C MET A 13 -9.76 3.51 -9.42
N GLN A 14 -11.00 3.99 -9.63
CA GLN A 14 -11.32 5.16 -10.47
C GLN A 14 -10.77 5.03 -11.90
N ALA A 15 -10.88 3.81 -12.45
CA ALA A 15 -10.28 3.39 -13.69
C ALA A 15 -11.13 3.67 -14.95
N SER A 16 -12.30 4.28 -14.77
CA SER A 16 -13.29 4.45 -15.86
C SER A 16 -12.72 5.20 -17.06
N GLU A 17 -11.88 6.21 -16.85
CA GLU A 17 -11.30 7.03 -17.92
C GLU A 17 -10.00 6.46 -18.51
N SER A 18 -9.51 5.33 -17.96
CA SER A 18 -8.33 4.64 -18.49
C SER A 18 -8.49 4.19 -19.93
N GLY A 19 -7.41 4.25 -20.70
CA GLY A 19 -7.33 3.71 -22.06
C GLY A 19 -7.63 2.21 -22.16
N TYR A 20 -7.44 1.47 -21.07
CA TYR A 20 -7.73 0.05 -20.97
C TYR A 20 -9.19 -0.28 -20.68
N ASN A 21 -10.02 0.72 -20.31
CA ASN A 21 -11.46 0.53 -20.18
C ASN A 21 -12.10 0.44 -21.57
N THR A 22 -12.48 -0.77 -21.95
CA THR A 22 -13.16 -1.07 -23.24
C THR A 22 -14.60 -1.53 -23.07
N LYS A 23 -15.05 -1.78 -21.83
CA LYS A 23 -16.38 -2.37 -21.57
C LYS A 23 -17.40 -1.35 -21.05
N TYR A 24 -16.94 -0.27 -20.41
CA TYR A 24 -17.81 0.70 -19.74
C TYR A 24 -17.63 2.12 -20.30
N PRO A 25 -18.58 3.04 -20.07
CA PRO A 25 -18.41 4.44 -20.46
C PRO A 25 -17.17 5.07 -19.83
N ARG A 26 -16.41 5.83 -20.62
CA ARG A 26 -15.24 6.57 -20.14
C ARG A 26 -15.64 7.92 -19.54
N VAL A 27 -16.35 7.83 -18.45
CA VAL A 27 -16.79 8.97 -17.62
C VAL A 27 -16.48 8.65 -16.16
N PRO A 28 -16.32 9.62 -15.28
CA PRO A 28 -16.08 9.35 -13.86
C PRO A 28 -17.11 8.35 -13.28
N ASN A 29 -16.60 7.32 -12.58
CA ASN A 29 -17.42 6.23 -12.02
C ASN A 29 -18.27 5.44 -13.05
N GLY A 30 -17.83 5.39 -14.30
CA GLY A 30 -18.53 4.65 -15.35
C GLY A 30 -18.46 3.13 -15.22
N ILE A 31 -17.40 2.61 -14.61
CA ILE A 31 -17.24 1.17 -14.33
C ILE A 31 -18.10 0.80 -13.11
N THR A 32 -18.95 -0.22 -13.30
CA THR A 32 -19.84 -0.72 -12.24
C THR A 32 -19.46 -2.12 -11.75
N ASP A 33 -18.34 -2.65 -12.23
CA ASP A 33 -17.74 -3.94 -11.86
C ASP A 33 -16.41 -3.70 -11.17
N PRO A 34 -16.32 -3.91 -9.83
CA PRO A 34 -15.09 -3.67 -9.08
C PRO A 34 -13.90 -4.53 -9.52
N GLU A 35 -14.13 -5.78 -9.95
CA GLU A 35 -13.06 -6.65 -10.42
C GLU A 35 -12.47 -6.13 -11.72
N TYR A 36 -13.34 -5.70 -12.64
CA TYR A 36 -12.91 -5.09 -13.89
C TYR A 36 -12.18 -3.75 -13.69
N SER A 37 -12.61 -2.93 -12.72
CA SER A 37 -11.89 -1.70 -12.33
C SER A 37 -10.45 -2.02 -11.91
N ILE A 38 -10.25 -3.06 -11.09
CA ILE A 38 -8.92 -3.51 -10.66
C ILE A 38 -8.10 -4.03 -11.85
N GLU A 39 -8.69 -4.83 -12.73
CA GLU A 39 -8.06 -5.34 -13.94
C GLU A 39 -7.53 -4.19 -14.82
N VAL A 40 -8.40 -3.25 -15.16
CA VAL A 40 -8.08 -2.07 -15.97
C VAL A 40 -6.90 -1.29 -15.39
N GLU A 41 -6.94 -1.01 -14.10
CA GLU A 41 -5.94 -0.17 -13.47
C GLU A 41 -4.62 -0.89 -13.21
N THR A 42 -4.67 -2.20 -13.09
CA THR A 42 -3.45 -3.04 -13.07
C THR A 42 -2.65 -2.90 -14.37
N HIS A 43 -3.32 -2.82 -15.52
CA HIS A 43 -2.68 -2.56 -16.80
C HIS A 43 -2.05 -1.16 -16.86
N THR A 44 -2.78 -0.13 -16.43
CA THR A 44 -2.28 1.25 -16.35
C THR A 44 -1.02 1.34 -15.49
N PHE A 45 -1.07 0.74 -14.30
CA PHE A 45 0.10 0.74 -13.39
C PHE A 45 1.27 -0.09 -13.94
N SER A 46 1.00 -1.23 -14.60
CA SER A 46 2.02 -2.04 -15.28
C SER A 46 2.81 -1.20 -16.30
N ASP A 47 2.13 -0.34 -17.05
CA ASP A 47 2.82 0.53 -18.01
C ASP A 47 3.66 1.61 -17.32
N CYS A 48 3.21 2.14 -16.19
CA CYS A 48 4.03 3.04 -15.37
C CYS A 48 5.30 2.35 -14.85
N LEU A 49 5.20 1.09 -14.38
CA LEU A 49 6.35 0.29 -13.95
C LEU A 49 7.36 0.07 -15.08
N LYS A 50 6.88 -0.28 -16.29
CA LYS A 50 7.74 -0.43 -17.48
C LYS A 50 8.44 0.86 -17.86
N LYS A 51 7.70 1.98 -17.91
CA LYS A 51 8.26 3.31 -18.22
C LYS A 51 9.29 3.78 -17.21
N ALA A 52 9.04 3.53 -15.92
CA ALA A 52 9.98 3.82 -14.85
C ALA A 52 11.17 2.84 -14.80
N LYS A 53 11.15 1.78 -15.63
CA LYS A 53 12.20 0.74 -15.73
C LYS A 53 12.43 -0.01 -14.42
N VAL A 54 11.35 -0.27 -13.68
CA VAL A 54 11.40 -1.05 -12.44
C VAL A 54 11.92 -2.46 -12.73
N LYS A 55 12.94 -2.88 -12.01
CA LYS A 55 13.61 -4.18 -12.19
C LYS A 55 12.93 -5.28 -11.38
N ASP A 56 12.65 -5.00 -10.12
CA ASP A 56 12.02 -5.92 -9.19
C ASP A 56 11.37 -5.15 -8.02
N SER A 57 10.78 -5.86 -7.06
CA SER A 57 10.08 -5.27 -5.92
C SER A 57 10.98 -4.54 -4.91
N SER A 58 12.30 -4.66 -5.01
CA SER A 58 13.26 -3.95 -4.17
C SER A 58 13.73 -2.62 -4.79
N ASP A 59 13.42 -2.38 -6.06
CA ASP A 59 13.77 -1.16 -6.80
C ASP A 59 12.85 0.02 -6.39
N THR A 60 12.99 0.41 -5.13
CA THR A 60 12.09 1.37 -4.48
C THR A 60 12.05 2.73 -5.17
N GLU A 61 13.19 3.21 -5.69
CA GLU A 61 13.26 4.52 -6.36
C GLU A 61 12.46 4.52 -7.66
N CYS A 62 12.62 3.49 -8.48
CA CYS A 62 11.85 3.35 -9.72
C CYS A 62 10.37 3.05 -9.44
N ILE A 63 10.05 2.32 -8.36
CA ILE A 63 8.67 2.10 -7.93
C ILE A 63 8.01 3.43 -7.51
N TYR A 64 8.70 4.30 -6.77
CA TYR A 64 8.18 5.62 -6.40
C TYR A 64 7.95 6.49 -7.63
N LEU A 65 8.87 6.46 -8.60
CA LEU A 65 8.71 7.14 -9.87
C LEU A 65 7.47 6.64 -10.64
N ALA A 66 7.25 5.32 -10.68
CA ALA A 66 6.09 4.72 -11.32
C ALA A 66 4.78 5.11 -10.61
N LEU A 67 4.75 5.07 -9.27
CA LEU A 67 3.58 5.47 -8.47
C LEU A 67 3.23 6.94 -8.67
N GLN A 68 4.21 7.84 -8.66
CA GLN A 68 3.92 9.25 -8.91
C GLN A 68 3.48 9.49 -10.36
N GLY A 69 4.05 8.75 -11.31
CA GLY A 69 3.61 8.77 -12.70
C GLY A 69 2.22 8.20 -12.91
N TYR A 70 1.81 7.26 -12.09
CA TYR A 70 0.43 6.76 -12.06
C TYR A 70 -0.54 7.87 -11.64
N ASN A 71 -0.22 8.63 -10.60
CA ASN A 71 -1.06 9.73 -10.12
C ASN A 71 -1.11 10.94 -11.07
N TYR A 72 0.02 11.28 -11.69
CA TYR A 72 0.13 12.46 -12.57
C TYR A 72 -0.06 12.19 -14.05
N GLY A 73 -0.21 10.93 -14.42
CA GLY A 73 -0.06 10.48 -15.79
C GLY A 73 1.40 10.18 -16.15
N SER A 74 1.60 9.25 -17.08
CA SER A 74 2.93 8.70 -17.43
C SER A 74 3.92 9.72 -18.01
N GLY A 75 3.47 10.91 -18.42
CA GLY A 75 4.33 12.01 -18.85
C GLY A 75 5.23 12.57 -17.74
N TYR A 76 4.79 12.45 -16.48
CA TYR A 76 5.64 12.80 -15.34
C TYR A 76 6.91 11.96 -15.28
N ILE A 77 6.83 10.66 -15.56
CA ILE A 77 7.97 9.73 -15.52
C ILE A 77 9.10 10.23 -16.44
N GLU A 78 8.74 10.51 -17.69
CA GLU A 78 9.71 10.99 -18.68
C GLU A 78 10.29 12.36 -18.31
N TRP A 79 9.44 13.26 -17.82
CA TRP A 79 9.86 14.58 -17.37
C TRP A 79 10.80 14.49 -16.16
N ALA A 80 10.49 13.67 -15.17
CA ALA A 80 11.30 13.50 -13.95
C ALA A 80 12.66 12.86 -14.26
N ILE A 81 12.69 11.83 -15.11
CA ILE A 81 13.95 11.22 -15.55
C ILE A 81 14.83 12.25 -16.28
N ARG A 82 14.26 12.97 -17.24
CA ARG A 82 15.02 13.92 -18.09
C ARG A 82 15.60 15.06 -17.29
N ASN A 83 14.87 15.62 -16.34
CA ASN A 83 15.26 16.84 -15.65
C ASN A 83 15.94 16.58 -14.30
N PHE A 84 15.70 15.44 -13.65
CA PHE A 84 16.14 15.18 -12.28
C PHE A 84 16.73 13.77 -12.07
N GLY A 85 16.72 12.92 -13.08
CA GLY A 85 17.21 11.54 -12.98
C GLY A 85 16.22 10.56 -12.31
N GLY A 86 15.07 11.01 -11.81
CA GLY A 86 14.07 10.16 -11.15
C GLY A 86 13.10 10.95 -10.26
N TYR A 87 12.44 10.25 -9.35
CA TYR A 87 11.49 10.83 -8.42
C TYR A 87 12.17 11.55 -7.25
N SER A 88 11.58 12.67 -6.84
CA SER A 88 11.77 13.27 -5.51
C SER A 88 10.50 14.03 -5.10
N LYS A 89 10.30 14.23 -3.79
CA LYS A 89 9.17 15.04 -3.28
C LYS A 89 9.20 16.46 -3.85
N HIS A 90 10.39 17.00 -4.04
CA HIS A 90 10.56 18.34 -4.61
C HIS A 90 10.06 18.40 -6.05
N ASN A 91 10.48 17.47 -6.91
CA ASN A 91 10.07 17.52 -8.31
C ASN A 91 8.60 17.12 -8.51
N ALA A 92 8.03 16.27 -7.64
CA ALA A 92 6.61 15.99 -7.62
C ALA A 92 5.80 17.29 -7.34
N GLN A 93 6.19 18.06 -6.33
CA GLN A 93 5.56 19.34 -6.02
C GLN A 93 5.71 20.32 -7.21
N GLN A 94 6.91 20.45 -7.75
CA GLN A 94 7.19 21.34 -8.88
C GLN A 94 6.36 20.99 -10.12
N PHE A 95 6.21 19.69 -10.43
CA PHE A 95 5.39 19.26 -11.56
C PHE A 95 3.91 19.62 -11.35
N SER A 96 3.38 19.38 -10.14
CA SER A 96 2.01 19.77 -9.80
C SER A 96 1.80 21.26 -9.96
N ASP A 97 2.70 22.09 -9.45
CA ASP A 97 2.60 23.56 -9.52
C ASP A 97 2.70 24.06 -10.96
N ASN A 98 3.59 23.52 -11.78
CA ASN A 98 3.68 23.82 -13.20
C ASN A 98 2.37 23.47 -13.93
N LYS A 99 1.80 22.29 -13.64
CA LYS A 99 0.54 21.86 -14.25
C LYS A 99 -0.66 22.67 -13.81
N LYS A 100 -0.72 23.11 -12.55
CA LYS A 100 -1.74 24.04 -12.08
C LYS A 100 -1.72 25.35 -12.87
N GLN A 101 -0.53 25.90 -13.10
CA GLN A 101 -0.36 27.13 -13.89
C GLN A 101 -0.72 26.92 -15.37
N GLU A 102 -0.21 25.83 -15.98
CA GLU A 102 -0.45 25.51 -17.38
C GLU A 102 -1.96 25.34 -17.69
N LEU A 103 -2.68 24.63 -16.79
CA LEU A 103 -4.09 24.29 -16.96
C LEU A 103 -5.04 25.30 -16.31
N ASN A 104 -4.51 26.30 -15.59
CA ASN A 104 -5.28 27.28 -14.82
C ASN A 104 -6.28 26.62 -13.86
N VAL A 105 -5.82 25.66 -13.10
CA VAL A 105 -6.62 24.91 -12.09
C VAL A 105 -6.06 25.08 -10.68
N SER A 106 -6.89 24.90 -9.66
CA SER A 106 -6.50 25.04 -8.25
C SER A 106 -5.72 23.85 -7.71
N GLY A 107 -5.83 22.69 -8.33
CA GLY A 107 -5.18 21.43 -7.93
C GLY A 107 -4.79 20.59 -9.12
N TYR A 108 -3.70 19.85 -9.01
CA TYR A 108 -3.28 18.84 -9.99
C TYR A 108 -2.61 17.67 -9.29
N GLY A 109 -3.28 16.52 -9.29
CA GLY A 109 -2.83 15.31 -8.63
C GLY A 109 -2.47 15.51 -7.15
N ASP A 110 -1.72 14.58 -6.61
CA ASP A 110 -1.27 14.58 -5.21
C ASP A 110 0.26 14.55 -5.14
N PRO A 111 0.94 15.67 -4.78
CA PRO A 111 2.40 15.69 -4.60
C PRO A 111 2.92 14.76 -3.51
N SER A 112 2.06 14.38 -2.56
CA SER A 112 2.37 13.48 -1.45
C SER A 112 1.86 12.06 -1.71
N TYR A 113 1.51 11.73 -2.95
CA TYR A 113 0.90 10.45 -3.32
C TYR A 113 1.69 9.24 -2.82
N ILE A 114 3.02 9.29 -2.90
CA ILE A 114 3.88 8.19 -2.40
C ILE A 114 3.67 7.96 -0.91
N ASP A 115 3.68 9.01 -0.08
CA ASP A 115 3.48 8.88 1.36
C ASP A 115 2.07 8.34 1.66
N HIS A 116 1.07 8.78 0.90
CA HIS A 116 -0.32 8.34 1.05
C HIS A 116 -0.52 6.88 0.64
N VAL A 117 0.13 6.41 -0.43
CA VAL A 117 0.07 5.01 -0.86
C VAL A 117 0.91 4.12 0.05
N MET A 118 2.15 4.55 0.35
CA MET A 118 3.09 3.74 1.13
C MET A 118 2.63 3.46 2.55
N ARG A 119 1.74 4.29 3.13
CA ARG A 119 1.11 3.96 4.42
C ARG A 119 0.27 2.67 4.39
N TYR A 120 -0.22 2.26 3.21
CA TYR A 120 -0.96 1.00 3.04
C TYR A 120 -0.06 -0.15 2.58
N VAL A 121 1.06 0.16 1.94
CA VAL A 121 2.08 -0.81 1.50
C VAL A 121 3.07 -1.10 2.64
N GLY A 122 3.13 -0.20 3.60
CA GLY A 122 4.18 -0.08 4.60
C GLY A 122 4.13 -1.08 5.74
N ILE A 123 4.09 -2.37 5.41
CA ILE A 123 4.81 -3.35 6.19
C ILE A 123 5.82 -3.98 5.24
N THR A 124 6.84 -3.21 4.88
CA THR A 124 8.07 -3.79 4.35
C THR A 124 8.70 -4.54 5.52
N PHE A 125 8.44 -5.82 5.60
CA PHE A 125 9.14 -6.71 6.52
C PHE A 125 10.62 -6.71 6.14
N ARG A 126 11.40 -5.78 6.69
CA ARG A 126 12.84 -5.84 6.60
C ARG A 126 13.29 -7.12 7.30
N GLY A 127 13.62 -8.13 6.50
CA GLY A 127 14.25 -9.36 6.97
C GLY A 127 13.38 -10.61 7.01
N GLY A 128 12.24 -10.66 6.34
CA GLY A 128 11.44 -11.87 6.25
C GLY A 128 10.84 -12.07 4.85
N ALA A 129 10.68 -13.31 4.46
CA ALA A 129 9.90 -13.68 3.30
C ALA A 129 8.48 -13.07 3.37
N ASN A 130 7.86 -12.84 2.20
CA ASN A 130 6.48 -12.41 2.12
C ASN A 130 5.56 -13.29 2.98
N PRO A 131 4.48 -12.75 3.57
CA PRO A 131 3.52 -13.56 4.29
C PRO A 131 3.06 -14.75 3.44
N ASN A 132 3.09 -15.94 4.02
CA ASN A 132 2.57 -17.12 3.34
C ASN A 132 1.04 -17.15 3.48
N PHE A 133 0.34 -16.57 2.53
CA PHE A 133 -1.13 -16.56 2.52
C PHE A 133 -1.76 -17.96 2.38
N ASN A 134 -0.97 -19.00 2.11
CA ASN A 134 -1.42 -20.39 2.12
C ASN A 134 -1.25 -21.05 3.49
N ASN A 135 -0.72 -20.38 4.49
CA ASN A 135 -0.60 -20.88 5.84
C ASN A 135 -1.96 -20.85 6.56
N LEU A 136 -2.76 -21.89 6.31
CA LEU A 136 -4.11 -22.00 6.90
C LEU A 136 -4.10 -22.10 8.43
N GLU A 137 -3.05 -22.65 9.01
CA GLU A 137 -2.91 -22.73 10.47
C GLU A 137 -2.82 -21.32 11.09
N ALA A 138 -1.93 -20.48 10.58
CA ALA A 138 -1.70 -19.12 11.04
C ALA A 138 -2.84 -18.16 10.70
N LEU A 139 -3.47 -18.33 9.54
CA LEU A 139 -4.45 -17.37 9.02
C LEU A 139 -5.90 -17.73 9.32
N VAL A 140 -6.20 -19.02 9.55
CA VAL A 140 -7.58 -19.50 9.74
C VAL A 140 -7.73 -20.25 11.04
N THR A 141 -7.06 -21.41 11.18
CA THR A 141 -7.39 -22.40 12.20
C THR A 141 -7.07 -21.94 13.62
N LYS A 142 -5.90 -21.31 13.83
CA LYS A 142 -5.47 -20.83 15.15
C LYS A 142 -5.68 -19.34 15.37
N ASN A 143 -6.01 -18.61 14.33
CA ASN A 143 -6.14 -17.16 14.38
C ASN A 143 -7.47 -16.75 15.05
N PRO A 144 -7.46 -16.08 16.22
CA PRO A 144 -8.67 -15.69 16.93
C PRO A 144 -9.52 -14.68 16.16
N TYR A 145 -8.91 -13.87 15.31
CA TYR A 145 -9.63 -12.92 14.45
C TYR A 145 -10.37 -13.65 13.33
N ALA A 146 -9.78 -14.71 12.78
CA ALA A 146 -10.47 -15.55 11.80
C ALA A 146 -11.66 -16.27 12.41
N GLN A 147 -11.50 -16.80 13.61
CA GLN A 147 -12.60 -17.44 14.37
C GLN A 147 -13.73 -16.45 14.67
N ALA A 148 -13.40 -15.18 14.89
CA ALA A 148 -14.37 -14.08 15.05
C ALA A 148 -14.87 -13.50 13.71
N ARG A 149 -14.55 -14.10 12.56
CA ARG A 149 -14.91 -13.68 11.19
C ARG A 149 -14.38 -12.28 10.82
N LEU A 150 -13.25 -11.88 11.38
CA LEU A 150 -12.59 -10.58 11.12
C LEU A 150 -11.44 -10.74 10.12
N TYR A 151 -11.68 -11.46 9.03
CA TYR A 151 -10.72 -11.66 7.94
C TYR A 151 -10.33 -10.33 7.27
N GLY A 152 -9.08 -10.24 6.82
CA GLY A 152 -8.58 -9.08 6.08
C GLY A 152 -8.26 -7.86 6.93
N GLN A 153 -8.51 -7.91 8.24
CA GLN A 153 -8.14 -6.80 9.13
C GLN A 153 -6.64 -6.82 9.47
N CYS A 154 -6.10 -5.64 9.79
CA CYS A 154 -4.68 -5.49 10.14
C CYS A 154 -4.26 -6.38 11.32
N THR A 155 -5.12 -6.51 12.33
CA THR A 155 -4.89 -7.37 13.50
C THR A 155 -4.93 -8.85 13.17
N TRP A 156 -5.79 -9.28 12.26
CA TRP A 156 -5.82 -10.63 11.73
C TRP A 156 -4.51 -10.99 11.05
N LEU A 157 -4.02 -10.13 10.16
CA LEU A 157 -2.76 -10.34 9.45
C LEU A 157 -1.56 -10.29 10.41
N ALA A 158 -1.56 -9.35 11.35
CA ALA A 158 -0.48 -9.21 12.34
C ALA A 158 -0.35 -10.44 13.21
N TRP A 159 -1.47 -11.01 13.67
CA TRP A 159 -1.48 -12.24 14.44
C TRP A 159 -0.96 -13.42 13.62
N GLY A 160 -1.49 -13.59 12.40
CA GLY A 160 -1.09 -14.67 11.51
C GLY A 160 0.40 -14.60 11.16
N ARG A 161 0.90 -13.40 10.87
CA ARG A 161 2.32 -13.21 10.56
C ARG A 161 3.22 -13.46 11.76
N PHE A 162 2.80 -13.06 12.97
CA PHE A 162 3.53 -13.37 14.18
C PHE A 162 3.63 -14.88 14.39
N TYR A 163 2.49 -15.58 14.28
CA TYR A 163 2.45 -17.04 14.41
C TYR A 163 3.32 -17.76 13.38
N GLU A 164 3.31 -17.28 12.13
CA GLU A 164 4.15 -17.81 11.05
C GLU A 164 5.66 -17.69 11.36
N LEU A 165 6.06 -16.54 11.93
CA LEU A 165 7.48 -16.25 12.22
C LEU A 165 8.01 -16.93 13.49
N TYR A 166 7.17 -17.02 14.51
CA TYR A 166 7.60 -17.45 15.84
C TYR A 166 7.03 -18.81 16.26
N GLY A 167 6.02 -19.34 15.58
CA GLY A 167 5.45 -20.66 15.83
C GLY A 167 4.55 -20.76 17.07
N TYR A 168 4.21 -19.64 17.72
CA TYR A 168 3.37 -19.62 18.92
C TYR A 168 2.41 -18.43 18.95
N ASP A 169 1.38 -18.52 19.81
CA ASP A 169 0.38 -17.46 19.95
C ASP A 169 1.01 -16.19 20.53
N PRO A 170 0.84 -15.01 19.89
CA PRO A 170 1.32 -13.74 20.42
C PRO A 170 0.61 -13.29 21.71
N GLY A 171 -0.49 -13.93 22.11
CA GLY A 171 -1.25 -13.59 23.31
C GLY A 171 -2.10 -12.32 23.17
N PHE A 172 -2.28 -11.78 21.97
CA PHE A 172 -3.15 -10.63 21.76
C PHE A 172 -4.41 -10.97 20.95
N SER A 173 -5.47 -10.23 21.30
CA SER A 173 -6.77 -10.28 20.65
C SER A 173 -7.46 -8.92 20.79
N GLY A 174 -8.48 -8.64 19.95
CA GLY A 174 -9.26 -7.40 19.99
C GLY A 174 -8.60 -6.22 19.29
N ASP A 175 -8.70 -5.03 19.85
CA ASP A 175 -8.26 -3.78 19.22
C ASP A 175 -6.74 -3.71 19.07
N GLY A 176 -6.28 -3.21 17.93
CA GLY A 176 -4.86 -3.02 17.58
C GLY A 176 -4.09 -2.21 18.64
N ARG A 177 -4.71 -1.20 19.25
CA ARG A 177 -4.11 -0.41 20.32
C ARG A 177 -3.66 -1.23 21.53
N SER A 178 -4.35 -2.34 21.79
CA SER A 178 -4.05 -3.21 22.93
C SER A 178 -3.02 -4.30 22.60
N CYS A 179 -2.76 -4.57 21.32
CA CYS A 179 -1.95 -5.73 20.89
C CYS A 179 -0.54 -5.71 21.46
N VAL A 180 0.18 -4.56 21.41
CA VAL A 180 1.55 -4.46 21.95
C VAL A 180 1.58 -4.71 23.45
N LYS A 181 0.64 -4.11 24.21
CA LYS A 181 0.54 -4.30 25.66
C LYS A 181 0.30 -5.77 26.01
N LYS A 182 -0.61 -6.42 25.28
CA LYS A 182 -0.95 -7.84 25.48
C LYS A 182 0.21 -8.76 25.09
N LEU A 183 0.90 -8.50 23.97
CA LEU A 183 2.08 -9.27 23.56
C LEU A 183 3.17 -9.25 24.64
N VAL A 184 3.51 -8.06 25.14
CA VAL A 184 4.54 -7.92 26.20
C VAL A 184 4.09 -8.59 27.49
N ALA A 185 2.80 -8.49 27.84
CA ALA A 185 2.27 -9.18 29.03
C ALA A 185 2.28 -10.71 28.91
N ALA A 186 2.01 -11.25 27.70
CA ALA A 186 2.04 -12.67 27.43
C ALA A 186 3.46 -13.27 27.37
N HIS A 187 4.43 -12.48 26.94
CA HIS A 187 5.82 -12.91 26.69
C HIS A 187 6.84 -11.88 27.22
N PRO A 188 6.86 -11.59 28.54
CA PRO A 188 7.68 -10.55 29.12
C PRO A 188 9.20 -10.87 29.06
N ASP A 189 9.55 -12.13 28.91
CA ASP A 189 10.91 -12.64 28.72
C ASP A 189 11.46 -12.40 27.30
N LYS A 190 10.58 -12.15 26.32
CA LYS A 190 10.94 -12.05 24.90
C LYS A 190 10.72 -10.66 24.30
N PHE A 191 9.80 -9.89 24.85
CA PHE A 191 9.39 -8.60 24.31
C PHE A 191 9.34 -7.52 25.37
N GLU A 192 9.81 -6.33 25.00
CA GLU A 192 9.70 -5.10 25.79
C GLU A 192 9.09 -3.96 24.96
N ARG A 193 8.46 -3.01 25.62
CA ARG A 193 8.03 -1.78 24.93
C ARG A 193 9.22 -0.86 24.73
N SER A 194 9.34 -0.30 23.53
CA SER A 194 10.36 0.68 23.19
C SER A 194 9.74 1.83 22.40
N SER A 195 10.21 3.05 22.64
CA SER A 195 9.88 4.22 21.83
C SER A 195 10.74 4.33 20.57
N SER A 196 11.76 3.50 20.42
CA SER A 196 12.67 3.51 19.27
C SER A 196 12.71 2.13 18.61
N PRO A 197 12.61 2.06 17.27
CA PRO A 197 12.74 0.81 16.53
C PRO A 197 14.12 0.20 16.73
N LYS A 198 14.17 -1.10 17.06
CA LYS A 198 15.43 -1.88 17.10
C LYS A 198 15.48 -2.76 15.85
N SER A 199 16.68 -3.11 15.36
CA SER A 199 16.91 -3.84 14.10
C SER A 199 16.23 -5.22 13.98
N ARG A 200 15.68 -5.75 15.08
CA ARG A 200 14.87 -6.98 15.14
C ARG A 200 13.48 -6.75 15.70
N CYS A 201 12.98 -5.51 15.71
CA CYS A 201 11.63 -5.22 16.18
C CYS A 201 10.61 -5.77 15.19
N SER A 202 9.89 -6.76 15.65
CA SER A 202 8.74 -7.27 14.95
C SER A 202 7.56 -6.30 15.00
N ILE A 203 6.95 -6.10 13.89
CA ILE A 203 5.53 -5.92 13.51
C ILE A 203 4.68 -4.89 14.28
N LEU A 204 4.93 -4.55 15.53
CA LEU A 204 3.96 -3.82 16.35
C LEU A 204 4.42 -2.43 16.82
N CYS A 205 5.52 -1.90 16.30
CA CYS A 205 6.11 -0.65 16.81
C CYS A 205 5.47 0.66 16.31
N TYR A 206 4.47 0.63 15.45
CA TYR A 206 3.87 1.85 14.88
C TYR A 206 2.36 1.88 14.95
N TRP A 207 1.83 2.05 16.16
CA TRP A 207 0.49 2.57 16.38
C TRP A 207 0.48 3.39 17.68
N THR A 208 0.91 4.63 17.60
CA THR A 208 0.57 5.68 18.56
C THR A 208 -0.25 6.74 17.85
#